data_7f85b022a293328339b44303b805dc14
#
_entry.id   7f85b022a293328339b44303b805dc14
#
_cell.length_a   1.000
_cell.length_b   1.000
_cell.length_c   1.000
_cell.angle_alpha   90.00
_cell.angle_beta   90.00
_cell.angle_gamma   90.00
#
_symmetry.space_group_name_H-M   'P 1'
#
loop_
_entity.id
_entity.type
_entity.pdbx_description
1 polymer ?
#
loop_
_entity_poly.entity_id
_entity_poly.type
_entity_poly.pdbx_seq_one_letter_code
_entity_poly.pdbx_strand_id
1 'polypeptide(L)'
;MLYFLKHQNLYNMKTIAFVCLTLISITCLAEPSQKYLKEYDRLSEALESAMANAYSFDPATGQVKQATQGLEDKNNLCRAAQAKLNLTTFLKDNLEESKELYKSIDGAETLDKNYLSGQQQEQQNLVSNLKKDLVGTGFNCE
;
A
#
# COMPACT_ATOMS: atom_id res chain seq x y z
N MET A 1 9.22 -43.17 49.45
CA MET A 1 8.05 -42.64 48.73
C MET A 1 8.18 -41.16 48.34
N LEU A 2 9.15 -40.42 48.81
CA LEU A 2 9.37 -38.99 48.48
C LEU A 2 10.25 -38.73 47.26
N TYR A 3 10.99 -39.71 46.74
CA TYR A 3 11.89 -39.54 45.59
C TYR A 3 11.18 -39.62 44.22
N PHE A 4 10.00 -40.24 44.15
CA PHE A 4 9.24 -40.39 42.92
C PHE A 4 8.47 -39.13 42.53
N LEU A 5 8.06 -38.31 43.46
CA LEU A 5 7.31 -37.08 43.22
C LEU A 5 8.20 -35.92 42.68
N LYS A 6 9.51 -35.95 42.99
CA LYS A 6 10.44 -34.92 42.59
C LYS A 6 10.84 -35.00 41.12
N HIS A 7 10.80 -36.19 40.53
CA HIS A 7 11.12 -36.39 39.09
C HIS A 7 9.94 -36.11 38.17
N GLN A 8 8.70 -36.33 38.59
CA GLN A 8 7.53 -36.04 37.77
C GLN A 8 7.31 -34.52 37.58
N ASN A 9 7.60 -33.71 38.59
CA ASN A 9 7.44 -32.26 38.51
C ASN A 9 8.49 -31.58 37.57
N LEU A 10 9.70 -32.16 37.45
CA LEU A 10 10.72 -31.62 36.54
C LEU A 10 10.40 -31.92 35.06
N TYR A 11 9.77 -33.05 34.76
CA TYR A 11 9.37 -33.44 33.42
C TYR A 11 8.20 -32.57 32.95
N ASN A 12 7.22 -32.31 33.80
CA ASN A 12 6.09 -31.46 33.46
C ASN A 12 6.49 -29.97 33.23
N MET A 13 7.44 -29.45 34.03
CA MET A 13 7.92 -28.06 33.82
C MET A 13 8.71 -27.88 32.50
N LYS A 14 9.52 -28.87 32.12
CA LYS A 14 10.26 -28.83 30.86
C LYS A 14 9.34 -28.97 29.64
N THR A 15 8.30 -29.78 29.73
CA THR A 15 7.31 -30.00 28.67
C THR A 15 6.41 -28.77 28.50
N ILE A 16 5.99 -28.11 29.60
CA ILE A 16 5.20 -26.88 29.56
C ILE A 16 6.02 -25.72 29.00
N ALA A 17 7.30 -25.59 29.40
CA ALA A 17 8.19 -24.56 28.86
C ALA A 17 8.45 -24.74 27.35
N PHE A 18 8.57 -25.97 26.87
CA PHE A 18 8.75 -26.24 25.44
C PHE A 18 7.49 -26.00 24.62
N VAL A 19 6.32 -26.35 25.13
CA VAL A 19 5.02 -26.07 24.49
C VAL A 19 4.72 -24.57 24.48
N CYS A 20 5.05 -23.81 25.54
CA CYS A 20 4.92 -22.35 25.51
C CYS A 20 5.87 -21.67 24.53
N LEU A 21 7.11 -22.17 24.38
CA LEU A 21 8.07 -21.63 23.40
C LEU A 21 7.65 -21.91 21.95
N THR A 22 7.00 -23.03 21.67
CA THR A 22 6.50 -23.35 20.31
C THR A 22 5.19 -22.61 19.98
N LEU A 23 4.38 -22.24 20.96
CA LEU A 23 3.15 -21.48 20.74
C LEU A 23 3.41 -19.98 20.52
N ILE A 24 4.51 -19.43 21.02
CA ILE A 24 4.92 -18.04 20.75
C ILE A 24 5.43 -17.85 19.32
N SER A 25 5.82 -18.93 18.64
CA SER A 25 6.36 -18.87 17.26
C SER A 25 5.29 -18.81 16.16
N ILE A 26 4.00 -18.88 16.48
CA ILE A 26 2.93 -19.05 15.46
C ILE A 26 2.10 -17.79 15.25
N THR A 27 2.30 -16.73 16.01
CA THR A 27 1.51 -15.51 15.87
C THR A 27 2.33 -14.21 15.77
N CYS A 28 3.55 -14.27 15.27
CA CYS A 28 4.18 -13.07 14.71
C CYS A 28 3.62 -12.87 13.29
N LEU A 29 2.36 -12.49 13.18
CA LEU A 29 1.89 -11.70 12.06
C LEU A 29 2.71 -10.41 12.16
N ALA A 30 3.70 -10.26 11.31
CA ALA A 30 4.59 -9.10 11.36
C ALA A 30 3.76 -7.89 10.96
N GLU A 31 3.41 -7.05 11.93
CA GLU A 31 2.83 -5.75 11.62
C GLU A 31 3.74 -5.00 10.63
N PRO A 32 3.17 -4.19 9.72
CA PRO A 32 3.98 -3.39 8.81
C PRO A 32 5.00 -2.54 9.58
N SER A 33 6.22 -2.49 9.08
CA SER A 33 7.28 -1.74 9.75
C SER A 33 6.96 -0.23 9.82
N GLN A 34 7.44 0.46 10.85
CA GLN A 34 7.28 1.91 10.98
C GLN A 34 7.86 2.67 9.76
N LYS A 35 8.92 2.14 9.17
CA LYS A 35 9.50 2.71 7.94
C LYS A 35 8.54 2.57 6.77
N TYR A 36 7.88 1.40 6.63
CA TYR A 36 6.88 1.16 5.60
C TYR A 36 5.69 2.10 5.78
N LEU A 37 5.11 2.18 6.98
CA LEU A 37 3.96 3.02 7.27
C LEU A 37 4.24 4.50 6.96
N LYS A 38 5.38 5.02 7.38
CA LYS A 38 5.78 6.41 7.11
C LYS A 38 5.89 6.71 5.61
N GLU A 39 6.44 5.79 4.82
CA GLU A 39 6.57 5.97 3.38
C GLU A 39 5.23 5.80 2.67
N TYR A 40 4.39 4.85 3.12
CA TYR A 40 3.02 4.69 2.65
C TYR A 40 2.19 5.96 2.86
N ASP A 41 2.21 6.52 4.07
CA ASP A 41 1.49 7.76 4.40
C ASP A 41 1.95 8.91 3.49
N ARG A 42 3.26 9.09 3.33
CA ARG A 42 3.83 10.12 2.46
C ARG A 42 3.35 10.00 1.00
N LEU A 43 3.33 8.77 0.47
CA LEU A 43 2.90 8.52 -0.91
C LEU A 43 1.39 8.64 -1.08
N SER A 44 0.62 8.26 -0.06
CA SER A 44 -0.84 8.40 -0.03
C SER A 44 -1.25 9.87 0.02
N GLU A 45 -0.63 10.67 0.88
CA GLU A 45 -0.85 12.13 0.95
C GLU A 45 -0.50 12.83 -0.37
N ALA A 46 0.61 12.43 -1.00
CA ALA A 46 1.01 12.96 -2.30
C ALA A 46 -0.02 12.63 -3.39
N LEU A 47 -0.56 11.40 -3.39
CA LEU A 47 -1.61 10.99 -4.31
C LEU A 47 -2.90 11.78 -4.06
N GLU A 48 -3.34 11.89 -2.81
CA GLU A 48 -4.56 12.62 -2.42
C GLU A 48 -4.48 14.09 -2.88
N SER A 49 -3.36 14.76 -2.59
CA SER A 49 -3.12 16.14 -3.02
C SER A 49 -3.13 16.30 -4.55
N ALA A 50 -2.50 15.37 -5.27
CA ALA A 50 -2.47 15.41 -6.73
C ALA A 50 -3.86 15.15 -7.35
N MET A 51 -4.63 14.21 -6.77
CA MET A 51 -6.01 13.92 -7.19
C MET A 51 -6.94 15.11 -6.96
N ALA A 52 -6.82 15.82 -5.83
CA ALA A 52 -7.60 17.03 -5.54
C ALA A 52 -7.40 18.14 -6.59
N ASN A 53 -6.21 18.22 -7.19
CA ASN A 53 -5.92 19.19 -8.28
C ASN A 53 -6.37 18.71 -9.67
N ALA A 54 -6.42 17.38 -9.89
CA ALA A 54 -6.77 16.80 -11.20
C ALA A 54 -8.28 16.58 -11.37
N TYR A 55 -9.04 16.51 -10.26
CA TYR A 55 -10.47 16.21 -10.28
C TYR A 55 -11.23 17.23 -9.45
N SER A 56 -12.38 17.64 -9.93
CA SER A 56 -13.32 18.48 -9.19
C SER A 56 -14.53 17.66 -8.77
N PHE A 57 -14.99 17.87 -7.56
CA PHE A 57 -16.22 17.27 -7.03
C PHE A 57 -17.34 18.33 -7.13
N ASP A 58 -18.43 17.97 -7.81
CA ASP A 58 -19.64 18.77 -7.87
C ASP A 58 -20.59 18.35 -6.73
N PRO A 59 -20.72 19.17 -5.66
CA PRO A 59 -21.52 18.79 -4.51
C PRO A 59 -23.02 18.76 -4.82
N ALA A 60 -23.47 19.43 -5.89
CA ALA A 60 -24.88 19.45 -6.25
C ALA A 60 -25.32 18.17 -6.96
N THR A 61 -24.43 17.54 -7.72
CA THR A 61 -24.72 16.32 -8.49
C THR A 61 -24.05 15.08 -7.91
N GLY A 62 -23.10 15.24 -6.97
CA GLY A 62 -22.27 14.15 -6.44
C GLY A 62 -21.27 13.61 -7.48
N GLN A 63 -21.11 14.28 -8.62
CA GLN A 63 -20.25 13.81 -9.69
C GLN A 63 -18.81 14.29 -9.54
N VAL A 64 -17.88 13.39 -9.81
CA VAL A 64 -16.47 13.72 -9.97
C VAL A 64 -16.23 14.04 -11.45
N LYS A 65 -15.73 15.24 -11.72
CA LYS A 65 -15.34 15.67 -13.07
C LYS A 65 -13.82 15.71 -13.15
N GLN A 66 -13.29 15.05 -14.14
CA GLN A 66 -11.88 15.20 -14.52
C GLN A 66 -11.73 16.52 -15.25
N ALA A 67 -10.79 17.35 -14.84
CA ALA A 67 -10.39 18.51 -15.60
C ALA A 67 -9.64 18.05 -16.87
N THR A 68 -10.08 18.50 -18.07
CA THR A 68 -9.57 17.94 -19.33
C THR A 68 -9.33 18.98 -20.42
N GLN A 69 -9.55 20.26 -20.16
CA GLN A 69 -9.66 21.26 -21.23
C GLN A 69 -8.44 22.16 -21.42
N GLY A 70 -7.44 22.11 -20.54
CA GLY A 70 -6.26 22.95 -20.62
C GLY A 70 -4.94 22.21 -20.44
N LEU A 71 -3.84 22.87 -20.74
CA LEU A 71 -2.50 22.33 -20.47
C LEU A 71 -2.26 22.13 -18.96
N GLU A 72 -2.79 23.03 -18.15
CA GLU A 72 -2.74 22.95 -16.69
C GLU A 72 -3.50 21.71 -16.18
N ASP A 73 -4.70 21.46 -16.71
CA ASP A 73 -5.50 20.27 -16.38
C ASP A 73 -4.77 18.98 -16.75
N LYS A 74 -4.15 18.93 -17.93
CA LYS A 74 -3.32 17.81 -18.38
C LYS A 74 -2.11 17.62 -17.47
N ASN A 75 -1.48 18.70 -17.02
CA ASN A 75 -0.37 18.65 -16.08
C ASN A 75 -0.81 18.11 -14.72
N ASN A 76 -1.93 18.57 -14.19
CA ASN A 76 -2.49 18.08 -12.93
C ASN A 76 -2.85 16.60 -13.03
N LEU A 77 -3.47 16.17 -14.11
CA LEU A 77 -3.76 14.76 -14.38
C LEU A 77 -2.47 13.92 -14.46
N CYS A 78 -1.42 14.45 -15.11
CA CYS A 78 -0.14 13.78 -15.20
C CYS A 78 0.51 13.59 -13.83
N ARG A 79 0.46 14.60 -12.98
CA ARG A 79 0.96 14.52 -11.59
C ARG A 79 0.17 13.51 -10.78
N ALA A 80 -1.16 13.47 -10.90
CA ALA A 80 -1.99 12.48 -10.23
C ALA A 80 -1.66 11.05 -10.69
N ALA A 81 -1.51 10.83 -11.99
CA ALA A 81 -1.11 9.54 -12.56
C ALA A 81 0.30 9.12 -12.08
N GLN A 82 1.25 10.07 -12.01
CA GLN A 82 2.60 9.80 -11.51
C GLN A 82 2.59 9.46 -10.02
N ALA A 83 1.82 10.18 -9.19
CA ALA A 83 1.66 9.89 -7.77
C ALA A 83 1.04 8.49 -7.55
N LYS A 84 0.01 8.13 -8.33
CA LYS A 84 -0.59 6.79 -8.30
C LYS A 84 0.40 5.72 -8.73
N LEU A 85 1.22 5.98 -9.76
CA LEU A 85 2.28 5.07 -10.19
C LEU A 85 3.31 4.83 -9.08
N ASN A 86 3.73 5.89 -8.39
CA ASN A 86 4.69 5.79 -7.29
C ASN A 86 4.14 4.94 -6.13
N LEU A 87 2.89 5.19 -5.71
CA LEU A 87 2.24 4.40 -4.65
C LEU A 87 2.06 2.94 -5.08
N THR A 88 1.57 2.69 -6.32
CA THR A 88 1.38 1.31 -6.82
C THR A 88 2.71 0.55 -6.89
N THR A 89 3.80 1.22 -7.31
CA THR A 89 5.13 0.63 -7.33
C THR A 89 5.60 0.27 -5.92
N PHE A 90 5.44 1.19 -4.98
CA PHE A 90 5.77 0.95 -3.57
C PHE A 90 5.01 -0.24 -2.98
N LEU A 91 3.69 -0.31 -3.20
CA LEU A 91 2.86 -1.43 -2.73
C LEU A 91 3.30 -2.76 -3.32
N LYS A 92 3.66 -2.78 -4.61
CA LYS A 92 4.15 -3.98 -5.30
C LYS A 92 5.51 -4.44 -4.78
N ASP A 93 6.42 -3.50 -4.55
CA ASP A 93 7.78 -3.79 -4.08
C ASP A 93 7.81 -4.22 -2.61
N ASN A 94 6.77 -3.86 -1.84
CA ASN A 94 6.58 -4.23 -0.43
C ASN A 94 5.30 -5.06 -0.23
N LEU A 95 5.06 -6.04 -1.10
CA LEU A 95 3.77 -6.73 -1.23
C LEU A 95 3.29 -7.36 0.09
N GLU A 96 4.17 -7.98 0.86
CA GLU A 96 3.76 -8.66 2.10
C GLU A 96 3.33 -7.65 3.18
N GLU A 97 4.07 -6.55 3.37
CA GLU A 97 3.64 -5.47 4.29
C GLU A 97 2.36 -4.79 3.81
N SER A 98 2.20 -4.65 2.49
CA SER A 98 0.98 -4.10 1.88
C SER A 98 -0.23 -4.99 2.14
N LYS A 99 -0.11 -6.30 2.01
CA LYS A 99 -1.18 -7.25 2.34
C LYS A 99 -1.58 -7.16 3.82
N GLU A 100 -0.60 -7.06 4.71
CA GLU A 100 -0.89 -6.92 6.14
C GLU A 100 -1.65 -5.62 6.44
N LEU A 101 -1.21 -4.49 5.86
CA LEU A 101 -1.89 -3.21 6.03
C LEU A 101 -3.35 -3.27 5.55
N TYR A 102 -3.60 -3.93 4.42
CA TYR A 102 -4.92 -3.99 3.78
C TYR A 102 -5.82 -5.12 4.29
N LYS A 103 -5.36 -6.01 5.17
CA LYS A 103 -6.17 -7.12 5.72
C LYS A 103 -7.49 -6.70 6.35
N SER A 104 -7.55 -5.49 6.91
CA SER A 104 -8.76 -4.96 7.54
C SER A 104 -9.72 -4.27 6.57
N ILE A 105 -9.35 -4.17 5.29
CA ILE A 105 -10.11 -3.47 4.26
C ILE A 105 -10.81 -4.50 3.38
N ASP A 106 -12.12 -4.37 3.19
CA ASP A 106 -12.87 -5.20 2.27
C ASP A 106 -12.27 -5.12 0.85
N GLY A 107 -12.00 -6.27 0.23
CA GLY A 107 -11.37 -6.36 -1.09
C GLY A 107 -9.84 -6.48 -1.08
N ALA A 108 -9.19 -6.51 0.09
CA ALA A 108 -7.75 -6.74 0.20
C ALA A 108 -7.29 -8.09 -0.35
N GLU A 109 -8.20 -9.06 -0.47
CA GLU A 109 -7.94 -10.37 -1.09
C GLU A 109 -7.43 -10.27 -2.54
N THR A 110 -7.72 -9.16 -3.21
CA THR A 110 -7.29 -8.90 -4.58
C THR A 110 -5.91 -8.25 -4.68
N LEU A 111 -5.30 -7.87 -3.55
CA LEU A 111 -3.97 -7.26 -3.55
C LEU A 111 -2.89 -8.31 -3.80
N ASP A 112 -2.65 -8.59 -5.07
CA ASP A 112 -1.61 -9.50 -5.52
C ASP A 112 -0.64 -8.82 -6.50
N LYS A 113 0.45 -9.51 -6.81
CA LYS A 113 1.49 -8.99 -7.70
C LYS A 113 0.99 -8.75 -9.13
N ASN A 114 0.07 -9.56 -9.62
CA ASN A 114 -0.46 -9.43 -10.99
C ASN A 114 -1.37 -8.22 -11.08
N TYR A 115 -2.28 -8.07 -10.11
CA TYR A 115 -3.13 -6.89 -10.00
C TYR A 115 -2.31 -5.60 -9.95
N LEU A 116 -1.32 -5.52 -9.04
CA LEU A 116 -0.47 -4.33 -8.91
C LEU A 116 0.39 -4.09 -10.16
N SER A 117 0.86 -5.15 -10.85
CA SER A 117 1.59 -5.00 -12.10
C SER A 117 0.71 -4.48 -13.23
N GLY A 118 -0.54 -4.90 -13.30
CA GLY A 118 -1.54 -4.38 -14.25
C GLY A 118 -1.81 -2.89 -14.02
N GLN A 119 -2.06 -2.51 -12.77
CA GLN A 119 -2.25 -1.10 -12.38
C GLN A 119 -1.01 -0.26 -12.68
N GLN A 120 0.18 -0.76 -12.38
CA GLN A 120 1.44 -0.07 -12.68
C GLN A 120 1.60 0.18 -14.18
N GLN A 121 1.36 -0.82 -15.02
CA GLN A 121 1.45 -0.70 -16.47
C GLN A 121 0.46 0.33 -17.05
N GLU A 122 -0.77 0.31 -16.54
CA GLU A 122 -1.81 1.28 -16.92
C GLU A 122 -1.36 2.71 -16.60
N GLN A 123 -0.89 2.96 -15.38
CA GLN A 123 -0.41 4.28 -14.98
C GLN A 123 0.84 4.71 -15.76
N GLN A 124 1.78 3.81 -16.05
CA GLN A 124 2.96 4.10 -16.87
C GLN A 124 2.56 4.56 -18.27
N ASN A 125 1.60 3.89 -18.88
CA ASN A 125 1.10 4.25 -20.20
C ASN A 125 0.43 5.64 -20.17
N LEU A 126 -0.41 5.90 -19.17
CA LEU A 126 -1.07 7.19 -19.00
C LEU A 126 -0.06 8.33 -18.80
N VAL A 127 0.89 8.16 -17.90
CA VAL A 127 1.97 9.14 -17.66
C VAL A 127 2.78 9.38 -18.92
N SER A 128 3.15 8.33 -19.65
CA SER A 128 3.92 8.45 -20.88
C SER A 128 3.17 9.26 -21.95
N ASN A 129 1.87 9.04 -22.10
CA ASN A 129 1.05 9.76 -23.07
C ASN A 129 0.89 11.24 -22.68
N LEU A 130 0.58 11.51 -21.41
CA LEU A 130 0.44 12.88 -20.91
C LEU A 130 1.76 13.65 -20.97
N LYS A 131 2.89 13.02 -20.69
CA LYS A 131 4.22 13.64 -20.85
C LYS A 131 4.48 14.06 -22.32
N LYS A 132 4.07 13.24 -23.30
CA LYS A 132 4.19 13.61 -24.72
C LYS A 132 3.35 14.85 -25.06
N ASP A 133 2.13 14.95 -24.52
CA ASP A 133 1.25 16.08 -24.72
C ASP A 133 1.79 17.38 -24.11
N LEU A 134 2.62 17.27 -23.07
CA LEU A 134 3.21 18.41 -22.34
C LEU A 134 4.58 18.85 -22.89
N VAL A 135 5.17 18.11 -23.85
CA VAL A 135 6.48 18.47 -24.43
C VAL A 135 6.45 19.89 -25.03
N GLY A 136 7.38 20.74 -24.63
CA GLY A 136 7.52 22.10 -25.12
C GLY A 136 6.54 23.12 -24.53
N THR A 137 5.69 22.73 -23.59
CA THR A 137 4.67 23.61 -22.99
C THR A 137 5.15 24.38 -21.75
N GLY A 138 6.31 23.99 -21.17
CA GLY A 138 6.81 24.51 -19.89
C GLY A 138 6.21 23.82 -18.66
N PHE A 139 5.24 22.92 -18.85
CA PHE A 139 4.71 22.06 -17.80
C PHE A 139 5.51 20.75 -17.69
N ASN A 140 5.60 20.20 -16.49
CA ASN A 140 6.17 18.87 -16.24
C ASN A 140 5.32 18.06 -15.27
N CYS A 141 5.37 16.76 -15.36
CA CYS A 141 4.63 15.81 -14.51
C CYS A 141 5.25 15.60 -13.11
N GLU A 142 6.17 16.43 -12.65
CA GLU A 142 6.90 16.26 -11.39
C GLU A 142 6.26 17.04 -10.23
#